data_1d439d0ce5377d13d84168440cf39a66
#
_entry.id   1d439d0ce5377d13d84168440cf39a66
#
_cell.length_a   1.000
_cell.length_b   1.000
_cell.length_c   1.000
_cell.angle_alpha   90.00
_cell.angle_beta   90.00
_cell.angle_gamma   90.00
#
_symmetry.space_group_name_H-M   'P 1'
#
loop_
_entity.id
_entity.type
_entity.pdbx_description
1 polymer ?
#
loop_
_entity_poly.entity_id
_entity_poly.type
_entity_poly.pdbx_seq_one_letter_code
_entity_poly.pdbx_strand_id
1 'polypeptide(L)'
;MPALNKESSALLLNLIFKSIIIFTNKKDYTTVGAYVTASYADTFRKYSQISKKYGKQSVVGVNHYGGLRASILKGEVTKLRAGNVLPFQGHLLAFHFSGKELKKLLADGRINKNGFLQTSHLAIGLASDGVTVTSVTDLVIGKKIKDTDKCIVVLDSFITDGGDGYDAGLFQKPIKEFNDLNLEPTVVFIDYLRNLGGTVSVGKAPLPEVVIEKAR
;
A
#
# COMPACT_ATOMS: atom_id res chain seq x y z
N MET A 1 25.53 -29.35 20.24
CA MET A 1 24.69 -28.67 19.24
C MET A 1 23.28 -29.22 19.38
N PRO A 2 22.27 -28.48 19.86
CA PRO A 2 20.91 -28.97 19.88
C PRO A 2 20.32 -28.92 18.48
N ALA A 3 19.63 -29.99 18.07
CA ALA A 3 18.98 -30.13 16.80
C ALA A 3 17.92 -29.03 16.62
N LEU A 4 18.00 -28.30 15.53
CA LEU A 4 16.96 -27.36 15.09
C LEU A 4 15.66 -28.12 14.87
N ASN A 5 14.69 -27.86 15.72
CA ASN A 5 13.39 -28.46 15.71
C ASN A 5 12.68 -28.13 14.38
N LYS A 6 12.36 -29.14 13.58
CA LYS A 6 11.70 -29.04 12.28
C LYS A 6 10.24 -28.56 12.35
N GLU A 7 9.74 -28.23 13.53
CA GLU A 7 8.35 -27.81 13.74
C GLU A 7 8.09 -26.30 13.52
N SER A 8 9.13 -25.48 13.32
CA SER A 8 8.94 -24.03 13.13
C SER A 8 8.67 -23.58 11.69
N SER A 9 8.70 -24.48 10.72
CA SER A 9 8.51 -24.15 9.30
C SER A 9 7.07 -24.23 8.77
N ALA A 10 6.12 -24.63 9.58
CA ALA A 10 4.72 -24.86 9.18
C ALA A 10 3.72 -24.09 10.05
N LEU A 11 3.96 -22.81 10.35
CA LEU A 11 2.83 -21.96 10.72
C LEU A 11 2.06 -21.65 9.43
N LEU A 12 1.17 -22.58 9.08
CA LEU A 12 0.18 -22.43 8.02
C LEU A 12 -0.65 -21.18 8.33
N LEU A 13 -0.61 -20.20 7.43
CA LEU A 13 -1.65 -19.22 7.33
C LEU A 13 -2.89 -19.97 6.82
N ASN A 14 -3.71 -20.52 7.71
CA ASN A 14 -4.98 -21.13 7.33
C ASN A 14 -5.99 -20.04 6.94
N LEU A 15 -5.64 -19.25 5.94
CA LEU A 15 -6.52 -18.25 5.33
C LEU A 15 -7.21 -18.93 4.14
N ILE A 16 -8.49 -19.20 4.28
CA ILE A 16 -9.30 -19.74 3.17
C ILE A 16 -9.75 -18.56 2.31
N PHE A 17 -9.14 -18.42 1.14
CA PHE A 17 -9.55 -17.41 0.16
C PHE A 17 -10.72 -17.96 -0.66
N LYS A 18 -11.85 -17.25 -0.62
CA LYS A 18 -13.00 -17.57 -1.48
C LYS A 18 -12.90 -16.99 -2.90
N SER A 19 -11.89 -16.18 -3.19
CA SER A 19 -11.81 -15.47 -4.47
C SER A 19 -10.40 -15.36 -5.02
N ILE A 20 -10.31 -15.40 -6.33
CA ILE A 20 -9.09 -15.13 -7.10
C ILE A 20 -8.77 -13.64 -6.99
N ILE A 21 -7.61 -13.30 -6.45
CA ILE A 21 -7.06 -11.96 -6.56
C ILE A 21 -6.30 -11.93 -7.88
N ILE A 22 -6.93 -11.42 -8.94
CA ILE A 22 -6.36 -11.43 -10.27
C ILE A 22 -5.50 -10.19 -10.46
N PHE A 23 -4.29 -10.42 -10.92
CA PHE A 23 -3.36 -9.43 -11.39
C PHE A 23 -3.70 -9.11 -12.85
N THR A 24 -4.55 -8.12 -13.12
CA THR A 24 -5.18 -8.01 -14.43
C THR A 24 -4.70 -6.88 -15.31
N ASN A 25 -4.08 -5.80 -14.79
CA ASN A 25 -3.71 -4.69 -15.67
C ASN A 25 -2.60 -3.80 -15.08
N LYS A 26 -1.55 -3.55 -15.87
CA LYS A 26 -0.48 -2.60 -15.53
C LYS A 26 -0.93 -1.14 -15.42
N LYS A 27 -2.15 -0.85 -15.86
CA LYS A 27 -2.69 0.52 -15.97
C LYS A 27 -3.86 0.78 -15.02
N ASP A 28 -4.05 -0.08 -14.00
CA ASP A 28 -5.18 0.06 -13.08
C ASP A 28 -4.84 -0.42 -11.67
N TYR A 29 -5.71 -0.11 -10.72
CA TYR A 29 -5.64 -0.65 -9.37
C TYR A 29 -5.97 -2.14 -9.36
N THR A 30 -5.17 -2.89 -8.61
CA THR A 30 -5.36 -4.33 -8.45
C THR A 30 -5.83 -4.67 -7.05
N THR A 31 -6.60 -5.74 -6.90
CA THR A 31 -7.02 -6.21 -5.57
C THR A 31 -5.84 -6.58 -4.69
N VAL A 32 -4.80 -7.19 -5.27
CA VAL A 32 -3.55 -7.49 -4.55
C VAL A 32 -2.87 -6.21 -4.11
N GLY A 33 -2.73 -5.23 -5.02
CA GLY A 33 -2.14 -3.93 -4.72
C GLY A 33 -2.88 -3.20 -3.60
N ALA A 34 -4.22 -3.25 -3.61
CA ALA A 34 -5.02 -2.65 -2.56
C ALA A 34 -4.77 -3.30 -1.19
N TYR A 35 -4.69 -4.62 -1.11
CA TYR A 35 -4.36 -5.30 0.15
C TYR A 35 -2.92 -5.04 0.62
N VAL A 36 -1.96 -5.01 -0.30
CA VAL A 36 -0.56 -4.69 0.02
C VAL A 36 -0.46 -3.26 0.57
N THR A 37 -1.02 -2.29 -0.11
CA THR A 37 -0.95 -0.89 0.33
C THR A 37 -1.77 -0.61 1.59
N ALA A 38 -2.88 -1.33 1.79
CA ALA A 38 -3.61 -1.30 3.05
C ALA A 38 -2.77 -1.82 4.21
N SER A 39 -1.98 -2.88 3.99
CA SER A 39 -1.09 -3.41 5.02
C SER A 39 -0.03 -2.41 5.46
N TYR A 40 0.49 -1.61 4.54
CA TYR A 40 1.49 -0.56 4.83
C TYR A 40 0.91 0.53 5.75
N ALA A 41 -0.25 1.07 5.37
CA ALA A 41 -0.92 2.10 6.15
C ALA A 41 -1.38 1.58 7.53
N ASP A 42 -1.91 0.35 7.58
CA ASP A 42 -2.36 -0.31 8.81
C ASP A 42 -1.20 -0.53 9.78
N THR A 43 -0.05 -0.96 9.27
CA THR A 43 1.15 -1.15 10.07
C THR A 43 1.59 0.15 10.74
N PHE A 44 1.63 1.27 10.02
CA PHE A 44 1.95 2.57 10.63
C PHE A 44 0.98 2.90 11.76
N ARG A 45 -0.32 2.68 11.56
CA ARG A 45 -1.35 2.96 12.58
C ARG A 45 -1.20 2.08 13.82
N LYS A 46 -0.76 0.83 13.65
CA LYS A 46 -0.58 -0.15 14.75
C LYS A 46 0.61 0.16 15.66
N TYR A 47 1.64 0.83 15.16
CA TYR A 47 2.74 1.30 16.00
C TYR A 47 2.32 2.51 16.85
N SER A 48 1.56 2.23 17.91
CA SER A 48 0.88 3.25 18.72
C SER A 48 1.81 4.30 19.32
N GLN A 49 3.06 3.94 19.63
CA GLN A 49 4.06 4.89 20.14
C GLN A 49 4.42 5.95 19.09
N ILE A 50 4.41 5.56 17.80
CA ILE A 50 4.69 6.45 16.68
C ILE A 50 3.40 7.16 16.25
N SER A 51 2.34 6.41 15.98
CA SER A 51 1.09 6.94 15.41
C SER A 51 0.41 7.97 16.30
N LYS A 52 0.50 7.85 17.63
CA LYS A 52 -0.04 8.84 18.57
C LYS A 52 0.53 10.24 18.40
N LYS A 53 1.79 10.38 17.96
CA LYS A 53 2.41 11.69 17.69
C LYS A 53 1.75 12.43 16.53
N TYR A 54 1.15 11.70 15.59
CA TYR A 54 0.61 12.25 14.36
C TYR A 54 -0.91 12.42 14.38
N GLY A 55 -1.55 11.98 15.48
CA GLY A 55 -2.97 12.18 15.72
C GLY A 55 -3.85 11.58 14.62
N LYS A 56 -4.83 12.36 14.16
CA LYS A 56 -5.78 11.98 13.11
C LYS A 56 -5.32 12.38 11.69
N GLN A 57 -4.01 12.37 11.45
CA GLN A 57 -3.52 12.56 10.08
C GLN A 57 -3.90 11.35 9.21
N SER A 58 -4.20 11.63 7.95
CA SER A 58 -4.38 10.58 6.95
C SER A 58 -3.10 9.80 6.77
N VAL A 59 -3.20 8.47 6.74
CA VAL A 59 -2.08 7.56 6.47
C VAL A 59 -2.39 6.78 5.21
N VAL A 60 -1.59 6.96 4.19
CA VAL A 60 -1.79 6.41 2.85
C VAL A 60 -0.67 5.44 2.53
N GLY A 61 -1.03 4.19 2.25
CA GLY A 61 -0.08 3.21 1.72
C GLY A 61 -0.02 3.29 0.19
N VAL A 62 1.17 3.24 -0.38
CA VAL A 62 1.37 3.17 -1.83
C VAL A 62 2.43 2.14 -2.19
N ASN A 63 2.29 1.52 -3.36
CA ASN A 63 3.29 0.63 -3.93
C ASN A 63 3.31 0.77 -5.46
N HIS A 64 4.45 0.54 -6.09
CA HIS A 64 4.52 0.50 -7.55
C HIS A 64 4.03 -0.86 -8.06
N TYR A 65 3.43 -0.87 -9.26
CA TYR A 65 2.93 -2.11 -9.86
C TYR A 65 4.03 -3.17 -10.05
N GLY A 66 5.23 -2.73 -10.44
CA GLY A 66 6.38 -3.61 -10.67
C GLY A 66 6.82 -4.39 -9.43
N GLY A 67 6.53 -3.91 -8.23
CA GLY A 67 6.77 -4.60 -6.96
C GLY A 67 5.85 -5.79 -6.71
N LEU A 68 4.71 -5.87 -7.41
CA LEU A 68 3.74 -6.95 -7.28
C LEU A 68 4.04 -8.04 -8.32
N ARG A 69 4.48 -9.22 -7.89
CA ARG A 69 5.00 -10.27 -8.81
C ARG A 69 4.10 -11.50 -8.93
N ALA A 70 3.10 -11.66 -8.08
CA ALA A 70 2.21 -12.80 -8.13
C ALA A 70 0.76 -12.42 -7.74
N SER A 71 -0.18 -13.19 -8.27
CA SER A 71 -1.57 -13.23 -7.80
C SER A 71 -1.71 -14.23 -6.66
N ILE A 72 -2.68 -13.99 -5.78
CA ILE A 72 -3.10 -14.98 -4.79
C ILE A 72 -4.32 -15.69 -5.35
N LEU A 73 -4.16 -16.96 -5.72
CA LEU A 73 -5.24 -17.78 -6.24
C LEU A 73 -6.16 -18.24 -5.12
N LYS A 74 -7.40 -18.63 -5.51
CA LYS A 74 -8.38 -19.25 -4.59
C LYS A 74 -7.78 -20.45 -3.87
N GLY A 75 -8.04 -20.55 -2.58
CA GLY A 75 -7.59 -21.64 -1.73
C GLY A 75 -6.80 -21.16 -0.54
N GLU A 76 -6.06 -22.07 0.09
CA GLU A 76 -5.20 -21.75 1.22
C GLU A 76 -4.04 -20.83 0.82
N VAL A 77 -3.77 -19.82 1.64
CA VAL A 77 -2.62 -18.93 1.44
C VAL A 77 -1.53 -19.28 2.42
N THR A 78 -0.48 -19.89 1.90
CA THR A 78 0.74 -20.15 2.66
C THR A 78 1.62 -18.88 2.71
N LYS A 79 2.57 -18.83 3.66
CA LYS A 79 3.60 -17.79 3.69
C LYS A 79 4.35 -17.66 2.36
N LEU A 80 4.62 -18.79 1.70
CA LEU A 80 5.30 -18.80 0.40
C LEU A 80 4.45 -18.11 -0.67
N ARG A 81 3.15 -18.40 -0.75
CA ARG A 81 2.26 -17.76 -1.72
C ARG A 81 2.13 -16.25 -1.47
N ALA A 82 2.01 -15.84 -0.22
CA ALA A 82 1.98 -14.43 0.14
C ALA A 82 3.34 -13.75 -0.13
N GLY A 83 4.46 -14.41 0.17
CA GLY A 83 5.81 -13.93 -0.11
C GLY A 83 6.10 -13.75 -1.59
N ASN A 84 5.54 -14.61 -2.45
CA ASN A 84 5.70 -14.47 -3.91
C ASN A 84 5.01 -13.22 -4.48
N VAL A 85 4.10 -12.58 -3.72
CA VAL A 85 3.50 -11.29 -4.12
C VAL A 85 4.55 -10.19 -4.08
N LEU A 86 5.40 -10.17 -3.05
CA LEU A 86 6.42 -9.16 -2.80
C LEU A 86 7.80 -9.85 -2.60
N PRO A 87 8.41 -10.40 -3.64
CA PRO A 87 9.63 -11.21 -3.49
C PRO A 87 10.91 -10.39 -3.33
N PHE A 88 10.82 -9.08 -3.37
CA PHE A 88 11.98 -8.20 -3.29
C PHE A 88 12.32 -7.86 -1.83
N GLN A 89 13.61 -7.76 -1.57
CA GLN A 89 14.10 -7.23 -0.31
C GLN A 89 14.01 -5.70 -0.38
N GLY A 90 13.34 -5.11 0.60
CA GLY A 90 13.16 -3.67 0.73
C GLY A 90 12.70 -3.34 2.15
N HIS A 91 12.60 -2.07 2.45
CA HIS A 91 12.09 -1.59 3.74
C HIS A 91 10.89 -0.69 3.55
N LEU A 92 9.93 -0.78 4.46
CA LEU A 92 8.86 0.19 4.53
C LEU A 92 9.39 1.49 5.15
N LEU A 93 9.14 2.57 4.44
CA LEU A 93 9.49 3.91 4.85
C LEU A 93 8.23 4.77 4.93
N ALA A 94 8.22 5.69 5.87
CA ALA A 94 7.14 6.65 6.05
C ALA A 94 7.66 8.08 5.93
N PHE A 95 6.87 8.93 5.28
CA PHE A 95 7.20 10.33 5.02
C PHE A 95 6.03 11.25 5.31
N HIS A 96 6.34 12.47 5.73
CA HIS A 96 5.37 13.54 5.74
C HIS A 96 5.14 14.10 4.36
N PHE A 97 3.88 14.22 4.00
CA PHE A 97 3.41 14.84 2.77
C PHE A 97 2.42 15.95 3.09
N SER A 98 2.36 16.97 2.25
CA SER A 98 1.18 17.82 2.10
C SER A 98 0.16 17.13 1.20
N GLY A 99 -1.11 17.50 1.27
CA GLY A 99 -2.11 16.99 0.33
C GLY A 99 -1.78 17.30 -1.12
N LYS A 100 -1.09 18.43 -1.40
CA LYS A 100 -0.60 18.79 -2.74
C LYS A 100 0.46 17.79 -3.23
N GLU A 101 1.44 17.45 -2.38
CA GLU A 101 2.48 16.44 -2.71
C GLU A 101 1.85 15.05 -2.92
N LEU A 102 0.86 14.67 -2.11
CA LEU A 102 0.12 13.40 -2.29
C LEU A 102 -0.61 13.36 -3.64
N LYS A 103 -1.33 14.44 -4.00
CA LYS A 103 -2.01 14.53 -5.30
C LYS A 103 -1.03 14.40 -6.45
N LYS A 104 0.14 15.05 -6.36
CA LYS A 104 1.21 14.94 -7.35
C LYS A 104 1.69 13.49 -7.48
N LEU A 105 2.02 12.82 -6.37
CA LEU A 105 2.47 11.43 -6.37
C LEU A 105 1.43 10.49 -7.02
N LEU A 106 0.15 10.67 -6.69
CA LEU A 106 -0.94 9.88 -7.27
C LEU A 106 -1.10 10.14 -8.79
N ALA A 107 -0.98 11.40 -9.22
CA ALA A 107 -1.05 11.76 -10.64
C ALA A 107 0.13 11.19 -11.43
N ASP A 108 1.36 11.37 -10.93
CA ASP A 108 2.58 10.82 -11.53
C ASP A 108 2.49 9.30 -11.66
N GLY A 109 1.97 8.63 -10.63
CA GLY A 109 1.79 7.19 -10.62
C GLY A 109 0.77 6.68 -11.63
N ARG A 110 -0.20 7.49 -12.05
CA ARG A 110 -1.19 7.10 -13.08
C ARG A 110 -0.61 7.05 -14.49
N ILE A 111 0.37 7.89 -14.79
CA ILE A 111 1.02 7.97 -16.10
C ILE A 111 2.36 7.26 -16.16
N ASN A 112 2.79 6.64 -15.06
CA ASN A 112 4.06 5.95 -14.99
C ASN A 112 4.12 4.80 -16.01
N LYS A 113 5.13 4.82 -16.88
CA LYS A 113 5.31 3.84 -17.96
C LYS A 113 5.67 2.45 -17.46
N ASN A 114 6.32 2.36 -16.31
CA ASN A 114 6.78 1.10 -15.71
C ASN A 114 5.70 0.42 -14.88
N GLY A 115 4.61 1.12 -14.59
CA GLY A 115 3.44 0.56 -13.94
C GLY A 115 2.71 1.54 -13.03
N PHE A 116 1.43 1.31 -12.93
CA PHE A 116 0.50 2.15 -12.21
C PHE A 116 0.75 2.11 -10.69
N LEU A 117 0.77 3.28 -10.03
CA LEU A 117 0.91 3.34 -8.57
C LEU A 117 -0.34 2.75 -7.90
N GLN A 118 -0.13 1.73 -7.09
CA GLN A 118 -1.18 1.10 -6.30
C GLN A 118 -1.41 1.87 -4.99
N THR A 119 -2.66 1.98 -4.58
CA THR A 119 -3.07 2.53 -3.28
C THR A 119 -4.37 1.87 -2.81
N SER A 120 -4.85 2.24 -1.62
CA SER A 120 -6.05 1.67 -1.00
C SER A 120 -6.80 2.70 -0.16
N HIS A 121 -8.08 2.43 0.11
CA HIS A 121 -8.93 3.22 1.01
C HIS A 121 -8.97 4.72 0.70
N LEU A 122 -8.86 5.11 -0.57
CA LEU A 122 -8.99 6.50 -1.00
C LEU A 122 -10.17 6.65 -1.95
N ALA A 123 -10.88 7.79 -1.84
CA ALA A 123 -11.69 8.29 -2.94
C ALA A 123 -10.87 9.38 -3.67
N ILE A 124 -10.68 9.19 -4.97
CA ILE A 124 -9.80 10.02 -5.81
C ILE A 124 -10.66 10.65 -6.90
N GLY A 125 -10.77 11.98 -6.88
CA GLY A 125 -11.35 12.75 -7.96
C GLY A 125 -10.28 13.08 -9.00
N LEU A 126 -10.63 12.91 -10.27
CA LEU A 126 -9.78 13.22 -11.42
C LEU A 126 -10.44 14.28 -12.28
N ALA A 127 -9.65 15.14 -12.86
CA ALA A 127 -10.10 16.02 -13.94
C ALA A 127 -10.48 15.20 -15.18
N SER A 128 -11.08 15.87 -16.18
CA SER A 128 -11.50 15.25 -17.45
C SER A 128 -10.36 14.60 -18.25
N ASP A 129 -9.10 14.97 -17.98
CA ASP A 129 -7.91 14.33 -18.57
C ASP A 129 -7.64 12.92 -18.02
N GLY A 130 -8.36 12.51 -16.96
CA GLY A 130 -8.18 11.22 -16.28
C GLY A 130 -6.86 11.05 -15.53
N VAL A 131 -6.05 12.09 -15.42
CA VAL A 131 -4.70 12.09 -14.82
C VAL A 131 -4.60 13.05 -13.65
N THR A 132 -4.99 14.30 -13.85
CA THR A 132 -4.89 15.35 -12.82
C THR A 132 -5.79 15.02 -11.63
N VAL A 133 -5.18 14.86 -10.44
CA VAL A 133 -5.91 14.56 -9.20
C VAL A 133 -6.45 15.87 -8.63
N THR A 134 -7.78 16.03 -8.64
CA THR A 134 -8.49 17.22 -8.14
C THR A 134 -8.80 17.11 -6.66
N SER A 135 -9.18 15.90 -6.20
CA SER A 135 -9.54 15.66 -4.80
C SER A 135 -9.07 14.30 -4.32
N VAL A 136 -8.80 14.22 -3.02
CA VAL A 136 -8.50 12.95 -2.31
C VAL A 136 -9.24 12.93 -0.99
N THR A 137 -9.91 11.82 -0.69
CA THR A 137 -10.55 11.56 0.60
C THR A 137 -10.00 10.25 1.17
N ASP A 138 -9.55 10.29 2.42
CA ASP A 138 -9.19 9.10 3.17
C ASP A 138 -10.47 8.43 3.67
N LEU A 139 -10.80 7.24 3.15
CA LEU A 139 -12.02 6.50 3.47
C LEU A 139 -11.96 5.81 4.83
N VAL A 140 -10.77 5.63 5.42
CA VAL A 140 -10.63 5.02 6.76
C VAL A 140 -11.14 5.95 7.84
N ILE A 141 -10.84 7.26 7.72
CA ILE A 141 -11.21 8.27 8.72
C ILE A 141 -12.27 9.25 8.19
N GLY A 142 -12.77 9.05 6.96
CA GLY A 142 -13.79 9.90 6.34
C GLY A 142 -13.32 11.35 6.10
N LYS A 143 -12.02 11.59 5.90
CA LYS A 143 -11.45 12.94 5.82
C LYS A 143 -11.04 13.32 4.40
N LYS A 144 -11.59 14.42 3.87
CA LYS A 144 -11.09 15.07 2.66
C LYS A 144 -9.71 15.71 2.96
N ILE A 145 -8.71 15.38 2.13
CA ILE A 145 -7.34 15.89 2.27
C ILE A 145 -7.20 17.15 1.42
N LYS A 146 -7.05 18.31 2.09
CA LYS A 146 -6.78 19.59 1.43
C LYS A 146 -5.31 19.68 1.06
N ASP A 147 -4.96 20.55 0.10
CA ASP A 147 -3.57 20.73 -0.38
C ASP A 147 -2.58 21.08 0.75
N THR A 148 -3.03 21.82 1.75
CA THR A 148 -2.25 22.24 2.91
C THR A 148 -2.26 21.24 4.07
N ASP A 149 -3.13 20.23 4.03
CA ASP A 149 -3.21 19.25 5.11
C ASP A 149 -1.94 18.38 5.14
N LYS A 150 -1.53 18.05 6.36
CA LYS A 150 -0.47 17.06 6.56
C LYS A 150 -1.03 15.66 6.49
N CYS A 151 -0.38 14.79 5.74
CA CYS A 151 -0.64 13.36 5.67
C CYS A 151 0.66 12.57 5.74
N ILE A 152 0.55 11.28 5.88
CA ILE A 152 1.67 10.35 5.97
C ILE A 152 1.55 9.39 4.79
N VAL A 153 2.64 9.22 4.06
CA VAL A 153 2.73 8.22 2.98
C VAL A 153 3.68 7.12 3.42
N VAL A 154 3.22 5.88 3.34
CA VAL A 154 4.00 4.67 3.69
C VAL A 154 4.19 3.85 2.43
N LEU A 155 5.45 3.54 2.11
CA LEU A 155 5.79 2.90 0.85
C LEU A 155 7.09 2.09 0.95
N ASP A 156 7.39 1.32 -0.09
CA ASP A 156 8.64 0.59 -0.23
C ASP A 156 9.80 1.52 -0.60
N SER A 157 10.99 1.24 -0.08
CA SER A 157 12.22 2.02 -0.32
C SER A 157 12.58 2.17 -1.79
N PHE A 158 12.23 1.24 -2.66
CA PHE A 158 12.50 1.31 -4.10
C PHE A 158 11.95 2.59 -4.75
N ILE A 159 10.74 3.01 -4.35
CA ILE A 159 10.12 4.24 -4.89
C ILE A 159 10.88 5.48 -4.40
N THR A 160 11.33 5.49 -3.14
CA THR A 160 12.01 6.64 -2.54
C THR A 160 13.36 6.94 -3.16
N ASP A 161 14.00 5.90 -3.69
CA ASP A 161 15.30 5.99 -4.37
C ASP A 161 15.18 6.35 -5.87
N GLY A 162 13.97 6.72 -6.30
CA GLY A 162 13.68 7.10 -7.70
C GLY A 162 13.45 5.89 -8.62
N GLY A 163 13.23 4.70 -8.05
CA GLY A 163 12.88 3.52 -8.83
C GLY A 163 11.65 3.76 -9.72
N ASP A 164 11.65 3.15 -10.90
CA ASP A 164 10.62 3.36 -11.95
C ASP A 164 10.45 4.83 -12.40
N GLY A 165 11.38 5.72 -12.03
CA GLY A 165 11.36 7.14 -12.41
C GLY A 165 10.46 8.01 -11.53
N TYR A 166 10.11 7.55 -10.33
CA TYR A 166 9.44 8.42 -9.35
C TYR A 166 10.36 9.55 -8.88
N ASP A 167 9.74 10.71 -8.60
CA ASP A 167 10.44 11.90 -8.14
C ASP A 167 10.95 11.72 -6.69
N ALA A 168 12.22 11.37 -6.52
CA ALA A 168 12.85 11.24 -5.21
C ALA A 168 12.79 12.54 -4.38
N GLY A 169 12.60 13.69 -5.01
CA GLY A 169 12.43 14.98 -4.35
C GLY A 169 11.16 15.08 -3.49
N LEU A 170 10.20 14.19 -3.68
CA LEU A 170 9.00 14.12 -2.83
C LEU A 170 9.28 13.51 -1.44
N PHE A 171 10.36 12.75 -1.28
CA PHE A 171 10.64 11.96 -0.07
C PHE A 171 11.65 12.62 0.88
N GLN A 172 11.54 13.94 1.08
CA GLN A 172 12.52 14.73 1.85
C GLN A 172 12.22 14.85 3.35
N LYS A 173 11.05 14.38 3.80
CA LYS A 173 10.59 14.56 5.19
C LYS A 173 10.31 13.18 5.84
N PRO A 174 11.35 12.36 6.10
CA PRO A 174 11.18 11.01 6.64
C PRO A 174 10.66 11.03 8.07
N ILE A 175 9.85 10.04 8.41
CA ILE A 175 9.46 9.72 9.78
C ILE A 175 10.48 8.73 10.33
N LYS A 176 11.57 9.26 10.86
CA LYS A 176 12.75 8.49 11.24
C LYS A 176 12.41 7.34 12.19
N GLU A 177 11.59 7.59 13.23
CA GLU A 177 11.23 6.58 14.22
C GLU A 177 10.51 5.37 13.60
N PHE A 178 9.77 5.55 12.52
CA PHE A 178 9.17 4.44 11.79
C PHE A 178 10.19 3.76 10.87
N ASN A 179 10.99 4.54 10.16
CA ASN A 179 11.95 4.04 9.19
C ASN A 179 13.05 3.20 9.87
N ASP A 180 13.46 3.57 11.10
CA ASP A 180 14.44 2.84 11.89
C ASP A 180 13.93 1.44 12.36
N LEU A 181 12.64 1.12 12.19
CA LEU A 181 12.10 -0.22 12.48
C LEU A 181 12.53 -1.26 11.45
N ASN A 182 13.03 -0.87 10.30
CA ASN A 182 13.48 -1.73 9.20
C ASN A 182 12.47 -2.82 8.83
N LEU A 183 11.18 -2.44 8.71
CA LEU A 183 10.09 -3.36 8.45
C LEU A 183 10.13 -3.87 7.01
N GLU A 184 10.10 -5.18 6.83
CA GLU A 184 10.05 -5.79 5.50
C GLU A 184 8.61 -5.78 4.96
N PRO A 185 8.37 -5.28 3.73
CA PRO A 185 7.04 -5.23 3.09
C PRO A 185 6.32 -6.58 3.09
N THR A 186 7.05 -7.67 2.81
CA THR A 186 6.52 -9.03 2.76
C THR A 186 6.03 -9.50 4.13
N VAL A 187 6.80 -9.25 5.18
CA VAL A 187 6.44 -9.64 6.56
C VAL A 187 5.19 -8.87 6.99
N VAL A 188 5.17 -7.57 6.75
CA VAL A 188 4.04 -6.70 7.06
C VAL A 188 2.77 -7.15 6.34
N PHE A 189 2.87 -7.50 5.05
CA PHE A 189 1.75 -7.98 4.26
C PHE A 189 1.21 -9.31 4.79
N ILE A 190 2.08 -10.26 5.13
CA ILE A 190 1.71 -11.55 5.73
C ILE A 190 0.97 -11.35 7.06
N ASP A 191 1.49 -10.50 7.92
CA ASP A 191 0.88 -10.23 9.23
C ASP A 191 -0.47 -9.51 9.09
N TYR A 192 -0.60 -8.62 8.13
CA TYR A 192 -1.88 -7.98 7.81
C TYR A 192 -2.93 -9.01 7.38
N LEU A 193 -2.58 -9.91 6.44
CA LEU A 193 -3.49 -10.97 6.00
C LEU A 193 -3.94 -11.88 7.15
N ARG A 194 -3.06 -12.21 8.09
CA ARG A 194 -3.41 -12.97 9.31
C ARG A 194 -4.45 -12.26 10.15
N ASN A 195 -4.27 -10.96 10.34
CA ASN A 195 -5.14 -10.14 11.18
C ASN A 195 -6.51 -9.88 10.59
N LEU A 196 -6.72 -10.14 9.28
CA LEU A 196 -8.03 -10.07 8.64
C LEU A 196 -8.98 -11.22 9.02
N GLY A 197 -8.53 -12.16 9.85
CA GLY A 197 -9.41 -13.19 10.44
C GLY A 197 -9.86 -14.28 9.47
N GLY A 198 -9.04 -14.66 8.51
CA GLY A 198 -9.18 -15.93 7.80
C GLY A 198 -9.83 -15.90 6.43
N THR A 199 -10.49 -14.82 5.98
CA THR A 199 -11.04 -14.80 4.61
C THR A 199 -10.78 -13.45 3.95
N VAL A 200 -9.99 -13.48 2.89
CA VAL A 200 -9.76 -12.33 2.01
C VAL A 200 -10.45 -12.59 0.68
N SER A 201 -11.10 -11.60 0.11
CA SER A 201 -11.81 -11.76 -1.16
C SER A 201 -11.73 -10.52 -2.03
N VAL A 202 -11.91 -10.68 -3.34
CA VAL A 202 -11.97 -9.57 -4.30
C VAL A 202 -13.01 -8.53 -3.88
N GLY A 203 -14.21 -8.98 -3.49
CA GLY A 203 -15.30 -8.08 -3.10
C GLY A 203 -15.10 -7.35 -1.77
N LYS A 204 -14.07 -7.71 -1.00
CA LYS A 204 -13.67 -7.02 0.24
C LYS A 204 -12.35 -6.27 0.11
N ALA A 205 -11.77 -6.23 -1.10
CA ALA A 205 -10.52 -5.52 -1.32
C ALA A 205 -10.73 -4.02 -1.11
N PRO A 206 -9.83 -3.35 -0.38
CA PRO A 206 -9.94 -1.92 -0.10
C PRO A 206 -9.48 -1.08 -1.30
N LEU A 207 -10.06 -1.36 -2.48
CA LEU A 207 -9.77 -0.63 -3.70
C LEU A 207 -10.09 0.86 -3.54
N PRO A 208 -9.33 1.76 -4.15
CA PRO A 208 -9.69 3.16 -4.20
C PRO A 208 -10.93 3.36 -5.09
N GLU A 209 -11.76 4.31 -4.70
CA GLU A 209 -12.88 4.80 -5.50
C GLU A 209 -12.38 5.93 -6.42
N VAL A 210 -12.56 5.80 -7.73
CA VAL A 210 -12.09 6.79 -8.70
C VAL A 210 -13.28 7.41 -9.43
N VAL A 211 -13.36 8.73 -9.42
CA VAL A 211 -14.41 9.50 -10.09
C VAL A 211 -13.77 10.53 -11.01
N ILE A 212 -14.17 10.52 -12.29
CA ILE A 212 -13.78 11.58 -13.24
C ILE A 212 -14.81 12.71 -13.14
N GLU A 213 -14.34 13.88 -12.73
CA GLU A 213 -15.17 15.08 -12.64
C GLU A 213 -15.44 15.60 -14.05
N LYS A 214 -16.73 15.76 -14.39
CA LYS A 214 -17.11 16.37 -15.68
C LYS A 214 -16.61 17.81 -15.71
N ALA A 215 -16.04 18.23 -16.84
CA ALA A 215 -15.75 19.63 -17.07
C ALA A 215 -17.06 20.44 -16.90
N ARG A 216 -17.00 21.46 -16.06
CA ARG A 216 -18.11 22.42 -15.91
C ARG A 216 -18.11 23.40 -17.06
#